data_bd55865785a0465b53677c3094b5934b
#
_entry.id   bd55865785a0465b53677c3094b5934b
#
_cell.length_a   1.000
_cell.length_b   1.000
_cell.length_c   1.000
_cell.angle_alpha   90.00
_cell.angle_beta   90.00
_cell.angle_gamma   90.00
#
_symmetry.space_group_name_H-M   'P 1'
#
loop_
_entity.id
_entity.type
_entity.pdbx_description
1 polymer ?
#
loop_
_entity_poly.entity_id
_entity_poly.type
_entity_poly.pdbx_seq_one_letter_code
_entity_poly.pdbx_strand_id
1 'polypeptide(L)'
;MRYIWIIFNAAIWTSFFGLLGIFASIFESNKGKTLGHCARLWGKFILFFTGVRYSVKGLDNLNPKGPYIFACNHASGYDVPLAFAGLPYWLISIAKIELKSVLILGWVMDTAGHIFVDRKRSENAIASLEKSKKSLIKNPR
;
A
#
# COMPACT_ATOMS: atom_id res chain seq x y z
N MET A 1 -22.40 14.99 4.36
CA MET A 1 -21.28 15.47 5.19
C MET A 1 -20.22 14.38 5.47
N ARG A 2 -20.58 13.18 5.90
CA ARG A 2 -19.60 12.11 6.22
C ARG A 2 -18.68 11.70 5.04
N TYR A 3 -19.22 11.59 3.83
CA TYR A 3 -18.43 11.24 2.63
C TYR A 3 -17.37 12.30 2.29
N ILE A 4 -17.75 13.58 2.39
CA ILE A 4 -16.81 14.70 2.14
C ILE A 4 -15.66 14.65 3.16
N TRP A 5 -15.97 14.39 4.42
CA TRP A 5 -14.97 14.22 5.49
C TRP A 5 -14.01 13.07 5.21
N ILE A 6 -14.52 11.92 4.76
CA ILE A 6 -13.71 10.75 4.40
C ILE A 6 -12.77 11.08 3.23
N ILE A 7 -13.30 11.67 2.15
CA ILE A 7 -12.51 12.04 0.97
C ILE A 7 -11.44 13.08 1.34
N PHE A 8 -11.80 14.08 2.14
CA PHE A 8 -10.88 15.11 2.62
C PHE A 8 -9.73 14.50 3.43
N ASN A 9 -10.02 13.63 4.39
CA ASN A 9 -9.01 12.94 5.16
C ASN A 9 -8.12 12.05 4.27
N ALA A 10 -8.73 11.30 3.34
CA ALA A 10 -7.98 10.48 2.40
C ALA A 10 -7.01 11.31 1.57
N ALA A 11 -7.45 12.45 1.03
CA ALA A 11 -6.62 13.34 0.23
C ALA A 11 -5.47 13.95 1.06
N ILE A 12 -5.75 14.49 2.24
CA ILE A 12 -4.75 15.13 3.10
C ILE A 12 -3.69 14.12 3.55
N TRP A 13 -4.11 13.02 4.14
CA TRP A 13 -3.16 12.05 4.71
C TRP A 13 -2.37 11.29 3.65
N THR A 14 -2.98 11.04 2.48
CA THR A 14 -2.26 10.46 1.34
C THR A 14 -1.20 11.43 0.82
N SER A 15 -1.52 12.71 0.69
CA SER A 15 -0.57 13.72 0.26
C SER A 15 0.55 13.90 1.29
N PHE A 16 0.22 14.04 2.56
CA PHE A 16 1.18 14.29 3.63
C PHE A 16 2.17 13.12 3.78
N PHE A 17 1.68 11.91 4.06
CA PHE A 17 2.54 10.75 4.26
C PHE A 17 3.21 10.29 2.97
N GLY A 18 2.56 10.49 1.84
CA GLY A 18 3.13 10.19 0.53
C GLY A 18 4.33 11.06 0.22
N LEU A 19 4.20 12.37 0.30
CA LEU A 19 5.30 13.31 0.05
C LEU A 19 6.42 13.15 1.07
N LEU A 20 6.08 12.99 2.35
CA LEU A 20 7.05 12.71 3.40
C LEU A 20 7.85 11.43 3.12
N GLY A 21 7.17 10.36 2.71
CA GLY A 21 7.80 9.09 2.40
C GLY A 21 8.69 9.15 1.15
N ILE A 22 8.25 9.84 0.10
CA ILE A 22 9.07 10.07 -1.10
C ILE A 22 10.33 10.87 -0.73
N PHE A 23 10.17 11.98 -0.02
CA PHE A 23 11.30 12.82 0.39
C PHE A 23 12.30 12.03 1.24
N ALA A 24 11.82 11.31 2.25
CA ALA A 24 12.68 10.49 3.11
C ALA A 24 13.38 9.36 2.35
N SER A 25 12.73 8.78 1.32
CA SER A 25 13.30 7.70 0.51
C SER A 25 14.49 8.13 -0.35
N ILE A 26 14.67 9.43 -0.59
CA ILE A 26 15.83 9.98 -1.31
C ILE A 26 17.12 9.76 -0.51
N PHE A 27 17.03 9.80 0.82
CA PHE A 27 18.16 9.66 1.74
C PHE A 27 18.33 8.22 2.26
N GLU A 28 17.49 7.30 1.82
CA GLU A 28 17.47 5.92 2.31
C GLU A 28 18.23 4.98 1.37
N SER A 29 19.21 4.22 1.91
CA SER A 29 19.93 3.20 1.16
C SER A 29 19.06 1.95 0.87
N ASN A 30 18.17 1.58 1.80
CA ASN A 30 17.21 0.49 1.67
C ASN A 30 15.86 1.01 1.15
N LYS A 31 15.77 1.25 -0.15
CA LYS A 31 14.61 1.84 -0.80
C LYS A 31 13.29 1.21 -0.38
N GLY A 32 12.46 2.00 0.29
CA GLY A 32 11.06 1.72 0.58
C GLY A 32 10.76 1.35 2.03
N LYS A 33 11.73 1.14 2.93
CA LYS A 33 11.48 0.86 4.35
C LYS A 33 10.76 2.03 5.02
N THR A 34 11.22 3.24 4.77
CA THR A 34 10.58 4.46 5.27
C THR A 34 9.20 4.66 4.67
N LEU A 35 9.02 4.39 3.36
CA LEU A 35 7.70 4.38 2.73
C LEU A 35 6.75 3.36 3.38
N GLY A 36 7.23 2.18 3.75
CA GLY A 36 6.44 1.20 4.49
C GLY A 36 5.98 1.71 5.86
N HIS A 37 6.84 2.44 6.59
CA HIS A 37 6.46 3.10 7.85
C HIS A 37 5.46 4.22 7.62
N CYS A 38 5.66 5.06 6.60
CA CYS A 38 4.71 6.11 6.23
C CYS A 38 3.34 5.53 5.84
N ALA A 39 3.32 4.44 5.07
CA ALA A 39 2.07 3.77 4.69
C ALA A 39 1.32 3.19 5.90
N ARG A 40 2.04 2.66 6.89
CA ARG A 40 1.42 2.17 8.13
C ARG A 40 0.83 3.32 8.95
N LEU A 41 1.55 4.42 9.11
CA LEU A 41 1.04 5.61 9.79
C LEU A 41 -0.15 6.19 9.03
N TRP A 42 -0.06 6.31 7.72
CA TRP A 42 -1.16 6.73 6.85
C TRP A 42 -2.44 5.93 7.10
N GLY A 43 -2.34 4.60 7.10
CA GLY A 43 -3.48 3.73 7.39
C GLY A 43 -4.09 4.01 8.77
N LYS A 44 -3.25 4.11 9.81
CA LYS A 44 -3.69 4.41 11.17
C LYS A 44 -4.38 5.77 11.28
N PHE A 45 -3.84 6.80 10.63
CA PHE A 45 -4.41 8.15 10.65
C PHE A 45 -5.76 8.19 9.94
N ILE A 46 -5.87 7.58 8.74
CA ILE A 46 -7.16 7.49 8.05
C ILE A 46 -8.22 6.83 8.93
N LEU A 47 -7.91 5.67 9.50
CA LEU A 47 -8.86 4.94 10.35
C LEU A 47 -9.25 5.74 11.58
N PHE A 48 -8.30 6.38 12.25
CA PHE A 48 -8.53 7.20 13.42
C PHE A 48 -9.44 8.38 13.12
N PHE A 49 -9.10 9.21 12.12
CA PHE A 49 -9.86 10.43 11.80
C PHE A 49 -11.21 10.16 11.15
N THR A 50 -11.42 8.98 10.59
CA THR A 50 -12.73 8.57 10.06
C THR A 50 -13.56 7.77 11.06
N GLY A 51 -13.03 7.55 12.29
CA GLY A 51 -13.73 6.89 13.39
C GLY A 51 -13.86 5.38 13.21
N VAL A 52 -13.02 4.74 12.40
CA VAL A 52 -13.03 3.29 12.18
C VAL A 52 -12.26 2.61 13.31
N ARG A 53 -12.95 1.76 14.06
CA ARG A 53 -12.34 0.87 15.06
C ARG A 53 -12.09 -0.49 14.44
N TYR A 54 -10.93 -1.08 14.69
CA TYR A 54 -10.56 -2.38 14.16
C TYR A 54 -9.78 -3.20 15.20
N SER A 55 -9.78 -4.50 15.03
CA SER A 55 -8.92 -5.42 15.78
C SER A 55 -8.30 -6.41 14.80
N VAL A 56 -7.08 -6.85 15.09
CA VAL A 56 -6.37 -7.86 14.30
C VAL A 56 -6.20 -9.09 15.17
N LYS A 57 -6.57 -10.26 14.63
CA LYS A 57 -6.44 -11.54 15.31
C LYS A 57 -5.61 -12.50 14.46
N GLY A 58 -4.90 -13.43 15.10
CA GLY A 58 -4.15 -14.47 14.40
C GLY A 58 -2.76 -14.07 13.91
N LEU A 59 -2.24 -12.91 14.32
CA LEU A 59 -0.85 -12.52 14.01
C LEU A 59 0.17 -13.47 14.64
N ASP A 60 -0.16 -14.06 15.76
CA ASP A 60 0.70 -15.01 16.48
C ASP A 60 0.95 -16.31 15.69
N ASN A 61 0.10 -16.59 14.69
CA ASN A 61 0.25 -17.73 13.78
C ASN A 61 1.22 -17.48 12.64
N LEU A 62 1.74 -16.24 12.53
CA LEU A 62 2.62 -15.82 11.45
C LEU A 62 4.07 -15.70 11.94
N ASN A 63 5.02 -16.20 11.14
CA ASN A 63 6.42 -15.94 11.39
C ASN A 63 6.76 -14.47 11.03
N PRO A 64 7.22 -13.63 11.97
CA PRO A 64 7.53 -12.23 11.69
C PRO A 64 8.57 -12.00 10.57
N LYS A 65 9.38 -13.00 10.27
CA LYS A 65 10.42 -12.96 9.22
C LYS A 65 10.05 -13.77 7.97
N GLY A 66 8.85 -14.35 7.94
CA GLY A 66 8.41 -15.18 6.80
C GLY A 66 7.95 -14.31 5.61
N PRO A 67 8.16 -14.77 4.37
CA PRO A 67 7.51 -14.19 3.21
C PRO A 67 6.06 -14.66 3.14
N TYR A 68 5.11 -13.75 2.96
CA TYR A 68 3.69 -14.06 2.87
C TYR A 68 3.02 -13.40 1.67
N ILE A 69 2.03 -14.08 1.13
CA ILE A 69 1.05 -13.51 0.20
C ILE A 69 -0.28 -13.44 0.95
N PHE A 70 -0.75 -12.21 1.18
CA PHE A 70 -2.05 -11.98 1.80
C PHE A 70 -3.11 -11.83 0.72
N ALA A 71 -4.08 -12.73 0.71
CA ALA A 71 -5.27 -12.62 -0.10
C ALA A 71 -6.46 -12.27 0.80
N CYS A 72 -7.18 -11.22 0.49
CA CYS A 72 -8.31 -10.76 1.28
C CYS A 72 -9.49 -10.38 0.41
N ASN A 73 -10.69 -10.41 1.00
CA ASN A 73 -11.86 -9.81 0.39
C ASN A 73 -11.64 -8.29 0.29
N HIS A 74 -12.09 -7.70 -0.82
CA HIS A 74 -11.95 -6.28 -1.05
C HIS A 74 -13.32 -5.68 -1.37
N ALA A 75 -14.08 -5.37 -0.32
CA ALA A 75 -15.44 -4.86 -0.40
C ALA A 75 -15.55 -3.38 -0.07
N SER A 76 -14.49 -2.77 0.46
CA SER A 76 -14.49 -1.38 0.93
C SER A 76 -13.18 -0.66 0.62
N GLY A 77 -13.24 0.66 0.44
CA GLY A 77 -12.04 1.50 0.37
C GLY A 77 -11.22 1.50 1.67
N TYR A 78 -11.79 1.07 2.78
CA TYR A 78 -11.08 0.93 4.06
C TYR A 78 -10.20 -0.31 4.14
N ASP A 79 -10.36 -1.30 3.26
CA ASP A 79 -9.58 -2.55 3.31
C ASP A 79 -8.08 -2.28 3.14
N VAL A 80 -7.73 -1.29 2.31
CA VAL A 80 -6.34 -0.90 2.08
C VAL A 80 -5.72 -0.29 3.34
N PRO A 81 -6.27 0.81 3.93
CA PRO A 81 -5.73 1.34 5.17
C PRO A 81 -5.77 0.35 6.34
N LEU A 82 -6.76 -0.57 6.39
CA LEU A 82 -6.80 -1.64 7.40
C LEU A 82 -5.61 -2.61 7.26
N ALA A 83 -5.30 -3.03 6.04
CA ALA A 83 -4.16 -3.92 5.78
C ALA A 83 -2.84 -3.26 6.19
N PHE A 84 -2.59 -2.02 5.76
CA PHE A 84 -1.37 -1.30 6.13
C PHE A 84 -1.25 -0.98 7.62
N ALA A 85 -2.37 -0.65 8.28
CA ALA A 85 -2.38 -0.34 9.71
C ALA A 85 -2.24 -1.59 10.59
N GLY A 86 -2.86 -2.71 10.17
CA GLY A 86 -3.02 -3.91 10.99
C GLY A 86 -1.92 -4.95 10.83
N LEU A 87 -1.28 -5.03 9.66
CA LEU A 87 -0.27 -6.05 9.42
C LEU A 87 1.14 -5.51 9.74
N PRO A 88 1.97 -6.25 10.50
CA PRO A 88 3.32 -5.81 10.90
C PRO A 88 4.36 -6.00 9.79
N TYR A 89 3.92 -6.26 8.57
CA TYR A 89 4.78 -6.52 7.40
C TYR A 89 4.88 -5.31 6.50
N TRP A 90 5.94 -5.26 5.71
CA TRP A 90 6.02 -4.35 4.59
C TRP A 90 5.21 -4.90 3.43
N LEU A 91 4.11 -4.23 3.10
CA LEU A 91 3.17 -4.70 2.10
C LEU A 91 3.47 -4.10 0.72
N ILE A 92 3.56 -4.97 -0.28
CA ILE A 92 3.53 -4.60 -1.69
C ILE A 92 2.16 -5.00 -2.24
N SER A 93 1.35 -4.04 -2.62
CA SER A 93 0.01 -4.32 -3.13
C SER A 93 0.02 -4.54 -4.65
N ILE A 94 -0.90 -5.39 -5.12
CA ILE A 94 -1.25 -5.51 -6.55
C ILE A 94 -2.40 -4.56 -6.80
N ALA A 95 -2.15 -3.52 -7.56
CA ALA A 95 -3.06 -2.41 -7.77
C ALA A 95 -3.49 -2.29 -9.24
N LYS A 96 -4.63 -1.62 -9.45
CA LYS A 96 -5.11 -1.26 -10.79
C LYS A 96 -4.16 -0.28 -11.47
N ILE A 97 -3.90 -0.49 -12.77
CA ILE A 97 -3.00 0.39 -13.55
C ILE A 97 -3.47 1.85 -13.55
N GLU A 98 -4.78 2.09 -13.50
CA GLU A 98 -5.36 3.43 -13.48
C GLU A 98 -4.95 4.24 -12.24
N LEU A 99 -4.60 3.59 -11.14
CA LEU A 99 -4.09 4.28 -9.95
C LEU A 99 -2.72 4.92 -10.17
N LYS A 100 -1.97 4.48 -11.16
CA LYS A 100 -0.67 5.06 -11.50
C LYS A 100 -0.80 6.50 -11.99
N SER A 101 -1.93 6.87 -12.60
CA SER A 101 -2.22 8.23 -13.08
C SER A 101 -2.78 9.17 -12.00
N VAL A 102 -3.11 8.66 -10.81
CA VAL A 102 -3.57 9.50 -9.70
C VAL A 102 -2.39 10.25 -9.11
N LEU A 103 -2.47 11.59 -9.17
CA LEU A 103 -1.42 12.48 -8.69
C LEU A 103 -1.04 12.14 -7.22
N ILE A 104 0.25 12.19 -6.90
CA ILE A 104 0.84 11.83 -5.61
C ILE A 104 0.70 10.33 -5.31
N LEU A 105 -0.52 9.78 -5.30
CA LEU A 105 -0.73 8.36 -4.99
C LEU A 105 0.04 7.45 -5.95
N GLY A 106 -0.04 7.70 -7.25
CA GLY A 106 0.68 6.93 -8.26
C GLY A 106 2.20 7.00 -8.06
N TRP A 107 2.75 8.18 -7.76
CA TRP A 107 4.17 8.36 -7.47
C TRP A 107 4.62 7.61 -6.22
N VAL A 108 3.85 7.72 -5.14
CA VAL A 108 4.11 7.00 -3.88
C VAL A 108 4.14 5.50 -4.12
N MET A 109 3.12 4.98 -4.78
CA MET A 109 2.98 3.56 -5.06
C MET A 109 4.10 3.03 -5.96
N ASP A 110 4.48 3.78 -6.99
CA ASP A 110 5.57 3.41 -7.91
C ASP A 110 6.92 3.40 -7.16
N THR A 111 7.19 4.43 -6.36
CA THR A 111 8.41 4.54 -5.53
C THR A 111 8.48 3.44 -4.48
N ALA A 112 7.35 3.09 -3.86
CA ALA A 112 7.24 2.00 -2.89
C ALA A 112 7.37 0.60 -3.53
N GLY A 113 7.32 0.52 -4.87
CA GLY A 113 7.45 -0.72 -5.64
C GLY A 113 6.17 -1.54 -5.68
N HIS A 114 5.00 -0.91 -5.56
CA HIS A 114 3.72 -1.58 -5.77
C HIS A 114 3.58 -2.07 -7.22
N ILE A 115 2.82 -3.14 -7.41
CA ILE A 115 2.64 -3.79 -8.69
C ILE A 115 1.37 -3.25 -9.35
N PHE A 116 1.50 -2.64 -10.53
CA PHE A 116 0.35 -2.18 -11.30
C PHE A 116 -0.03 -3.21 -12.36
N VAL A 117 -1.31 -3.57 -12.41
CA VAL A 117 -1.84 -4.58 -13.33
C VAL A 117 -2.95 -3.99 -14.17
N ASP A 118 -2.81 -4.11 -15.47
CA ASP A 118 -3.89 -3.86 -16.42
C ASP A 118 -4.84 -5.06 -16.43
N ARG A 119 -6.02 -4.88 -15.83
CA ARG A 119 -7.03 -5.94 -15.71
C ARG A 119 -7.97 -6.01 -16.94
N LYS A 120 -7.82 -5.10 -17.90
CA LYS A 120 -8.67 -5.07 -19.10
C LYS A 120 -8.32 -6.16 -20.11
N ARG A 121 -7.05 -6.62 -20.09
CA ARG A 121 -6.54 -7.68 -20.96
C ARG A 121 -5.77 -8.70 -20.12
N SER A 122 -6.21 -9.96 -20.16
CA SER A 122 -5.59 -11.04 -19.38
C SER A 122 -4.09 -11.22 -19.69
N GLU A 123 -3.70 -11.08 -20.96
CA GLU A 123 -2.31 -11.16 -21.40
C GLU A 123 -1.42 -10.08 -20.77
N ASN A 124 -1.91 -8.84 -20.70
CA ASN A 124 -1.20 -7.73 -20.08
C ASN A 124 -1.10 -7.91 -18.56
N ALA A 125 -2.13 -8.50 -17.95
CA ALA A 125 -2.12 -8.80 -16.52
C ALA A 125 -1.03 -9.84 -16.19
N ILE A 126 -0.95 -10.92 -16.95
CA ILE A 126 0.06 -11.98 -16.80
C ILE A 126 1.47 -11.40 -17.00
N ALA A 127 1.70 -10.65 -18.08
CA ALA A 127 2.98 -10.02 -18.35
C ALA A 127 3.42 -9.06 -17.23
N SER A 128 2.49 -8.28 -16.67
CA SER A 128 2.75 -7.38 -15.55
C SER A 128 3.16 -8.14 -14.29
N LEU A 129 2.51 -9.25 -13.99
CA LEU A 129 2.83 -10.12 -12.85
C LEU A 129 4.18 -10.81 -13.01
N GLU A 130 4.49 -11.33 -14.20
CA GLU A 130 5.80 -11.94 -14.49
C GLU A 130 6.95 -10.95 -14.37
N LYS A 131 6.78 -9.73 -14.90
CA LYS A 131 7.77 -8.66 -14.74
C LYS A 131 8.00 -8.33 -13.27
N SER A 132 6.94 -8.24 -12.49
CA SER A 132 7.01 -7.98 -11.06
C SER A 132 7.67 -9.11 -10.28
N LYS A 133 7.36 -10.37 -10.62
CA LYS A 133 8.03 -11.55 -10.05
C LYS A 133 9.54 -11.51 -10.26
N LYS A 134 9.99 -11.20 -11.48
CA LYS A 134 11.42 -11.04 -11.79
C LYS A 134 12.07 -9.94 -10.98
N SER A 135 11.37 -8.81 -10.79
CA SER A 135 11.87 -7.68 -9.97
C SER A 135 12.01 -8.04 -8.50
N LEU A 136 11.03 -8.76 -7.92
CA LEU A 136 11.05 -9.19 -6.52
C LEU A 136 12.15 -10.24 -6.26
N ILE A 137 12.41 -11.14 -7.22
CA ILE A 137 13.49 -12.11 -7.11
C ILE A 137 14.86 -11.43 -7.16
N LYS A 138 15.01 -10.40 -8.01
CA LYS A 138 16.28 -9.68 -8.17
C LYS A 138 16.60 -8.76 -6.99
N ASN A 139 15.56 -8.21 -6.36
CA ASN A 139 15.65 -7.32 -5.20
C ASN A 139 14.64 -7.78 -4.13
N PRO A 140 14.95 -8.84 -3.37
CA PRO A 140 14.10 -9.28 -2.28
C PRO A 140 13.98 -8.17 -1.24
N ARG A 141 12.74 -7.85 -0.87
CA ARG A 141 12.40 -6.76 0.05
C ARG A 141 11.72 -7.32 1.27
#